data_9acb3bcc103cf2709e157bc640caa569
#
_entry.id   9acb3bcc103cf2709e157bc640caa569
#
_cell.length_a   1.000
_cell.length_b   1.000
_cell.length_c   1.000
_cell.angle_alpha   90.00
_cell.angle_beta   90.00
_cell.angle_gamma   90.00
#
_symmetry.space_group_name_H-M   'P 1'
#
loop_
_entity.id
_entity.type
_entity.pdbx_description
1 polymer ?
#
loop_
_entity_poly.entity_id
_entity_poly.type
_entity_poly.pdbx_seq_one_letter_code
_entity_poly.pdbx_strand_id
1 'polypeptide(L)'
;MKKLDETAFTERELKIFKEIQEYAKKYQTKKVVLFGSRARRTNREKSDIDLAVYGCSDVTEFYFDIEEEVNTLLMFDVIDMDKKNISKDLLQEIERDGIIIYEESWNYREDSFMGKELQIRNSTVD
;
A
#
# COMPACT_ATOMS: atom_id res chain seq x y z
N MET A 1 9.52 -5.49 -8.22
CA MET A 1 8.60 -5.59 -7.08
C MET A 1 7.67 -6.78 -7.25
N LYS A 2 7.37 -7.42 -6.14
CA LYS A 2 6.51 -8.60 -6.13
C LYS A 2 5.09 -8.23 -5.75
N LYS A 3 4.13 -9.04 -6.18
CA LYS A 3 2.76 -8.93 -5.68
C LYS A 3 2.69 -9.60 -4.31
N LEU A 4 1.73 -9.18 -3.50
CA LEU A 4 1.53 -9.73 -2.17
C LEU A 4 1.17 -11.21 -2.24
N ASP A 5 1.96 -12.02 -1.54
CA ASP A 5 1.69 -13.44 -1.33
C ASP A 5 1.18 -13.59 0.10
N GLU A 6 -0.13 -13.79 0.24
CA GLU A 6 -0.76 -13.81 1.56
C GLU A 6 -0.24 -14.94 2.44
N THR A 7 0.27 -16.02 1.84
CA THR A 7 0.76 -17.14 2.62
C THR A 7 2.08 -16.84 3.33
N ALA A 8 2.77 -15.75 2.93
CA ALA A 8 4.06 -15.37 3.50
C ALA A 8 3.91 -14.51 4.76
N PHE A 9 2.70 -14.09 5.10
CA PHE A 9 2.46 -13.14 6.19
C PHE A 9 1.51 -13.72 7.22
N THR A 10 1.59 -13.18 8.45
CA THR A 10 0.67 -13.59 9.51
C THR A 10 -0.70 -12.96 9.28
N GLU A 11 -1.73 -13.53 9.92
CA GLU A 11 -3.07 -12.97 9.87
C GLU A 11 -3.10 -11.53 10.36
N ARG A 12 -2.33 -11.24 11.42
CA ARG A 12 -2.24 -9.90 11.97
C ARG A 12 -1.68 -8.92 10.95
N GLU A 13 -0.60 -9.31 10.27
CA GLU A 13 -0.01 -8.48 9.23
C GLU A 13 -0.98 -8.22 8.08
N LEU A 14 -1.67 -9.25 7.63
CA LEU A 14 -2.64 -9.13 6.54
C LEU A 14 -3.78 -8.19 6.91
N LYS A 15 -4.22 -8.25 8.16
CA LYS A 15 -5.26 -7.35 8.63
C LYS A 15 -4.80 -5.90 8.61
N ILE A 16 -3.56 -5.66 9.03
CA ILE A 16 -2.97 -4.33 8.97
C ILE A 16 -2.90 -3.83 7.53
N PHE A 17 -2.45 -4.68 6.60
CA PHE A 17 -2.36 -4.31 5.19
C PHE A 17 -3.73 -3.94 4.62
N LYS A 18 -4.76 -4.66 5.04
CA LYS A 18 -6.12 -4.38 4.60
C LYS A 18 -6.60 -3.01 5.05
N GLU A 19 -6.29 -2.65 6.28
CA GLU A 19 -6.62 -1.32 6.80
C GLU A 19 -5.86 -0.24 6.06
N ILE A 20 -4.57 -0.47 5.78
CA ILE A 20 -3.76 0.47 5.00
C ILE A 20 -4.38 0.68 3.61
N GLN A 21 -4.88 -0.38 2.99
CA GLN A 21 -5.52 -0.30 1.68
C GLN A 21 -6.71 0.66 1.69
N GLU A 22 -7.49 0.65 2.77
CA GLU A 22 -8.65 1.55 2.87
C GLU A 22 -8.23 3.02 2.89
N TYR A 23 -7.16 3.34 3.60
CA TYR A 23 -6.65 4.71 3.63
C TYR A 23 -5.95 5.09 2.34
N ALA A 24 -5.28 4.14 1.69
CA ALA A 24 -4.71 4.39 0.38
C ALA A 24 -5.81 4.80 -0.61
N LYS A 25 -6.95 4.12 -0.58
CA LYS A 25 -8.12 4.47 -1.38
C LYS A 25 -8.62 5.87 -1.07
N LYS A 26 -8.74 6.17 0.22
CA LYS A 26 -9.25 7.47 0.69
C LYS A 26 -8.47 8.63 0.08
N TYR A 27 -7.15 8.47 -0.03
CA TYR A 27 -6.27 9.51 -0.54
C TYR A 27 -5.90 9.31 -2.01
N GLN A 28 -6.65 8.48 -2.72
CA GLN A 28 -6.50 8.28 -4.16
C GLN A 28 -5.09 7.86 -4.55
N THR A 29 -4.47 7.08 -3.68
CA THR A 29 -3.10 6.61 -3.86
C THR A 29 -3.03 5.64 -5.04
N LYS A 30 -1.96 5.73 -5.82
CA LYS A 30 -1.78 4.83 -6.96
C LYS A 30 -1.20 3.49 -6.55
N LYS A 31 -0.27 3.50 -5.61
CA LYS A 31 0.41 2.27 -5.21
C LYS A 31 1.03 2.42 -3.83
N VAL A 32 0.98 1.37 -3.02
CA VAL A 32 1.68 1.29 -1.74
C VAL A 32 2.51 0.02 -1.75
N VAL A 33 3.79 0.16 -1.44
CA VAL A 33 4.76 -0.95 -1.48
C VAL A 33 5.36 -1.13 -0.09
N LEU A 34 5.27 -2.37 0.41
CA LEU A 34 5.96 -2.74 1.65
C LEU A 34 7.41 -3.04 1.30
N PHE A 35 8.35 -2.48 2.07
CA PHE A 35 9.76 -2.78 1.89
C PHE A 35 10.42 -2.99 3.24
N GLY A 36 11.75 -3.06 3.31
CA GLY A 36 12.46 -3.24 4.55
C GLY A 36 12.36 -4.66 5.10
N SER A 37 12.61 -4.78 6.41
CA SER A 37 12.74 -6.09 7.03
C SER A 37 11.48 -6.95 6.95
N ARG A 38 10.30 -6.34 7.03
CA ARG A 38 9.06 -7.13 6.94
C ARG A 38 8.83 -7.68 5.53
N ALA A 39 9.26 -6.95 4.52
CA ALA A 39 9.18 -7.46 3.15
C ALA A 39 10.14 -8.62 2.96
N ARG A 40 11.36 -8.51 3.51
CA ARG A 40 12.37 -9.56 3.42
C ARG A 40 12.09 -10.75 4.35
N ARG A 41 11.14 -10.63 5.26
CA ARG A 41 10.84 -11.60 6.31
C ARG A 41 12.02 -11.82 7.26
N THR A 42 12.82 -10.76 7.46
CA THR A 42 13.91 -10.75 8.44
C THR A 42 13.56 -9.90 9.66
N ASN A 43 12.29 -9.52 9.78
CA ASN A 43 11.84 -8.64 10.85
C ASN A 43 11.73 -9.36 12.18
N ARG A 44 11.77 -8.54 13.23
CA ARG A 44 11.39 -8.98 14.58
C ARG A 44 9.91 -8.63 14.77
N GLU A 45 9.34 -9.13 15.85
CA GLU A 45 7.92 -8.92 16.13
C GLU A 45 7.53 -7.45 16.15
N LYS A 46 8.41 -6.61 16.69
CA LYS A 46 8.13 -5.18 16.86
C LYS A 46 8.78 -4.29 15.80
N SER A 47 9.30 -4.88 14.74
CA SER A 47 9.88 -4.10 13.65
C SER A 47 8.84 -3.19 13.03
N ASP A 48 9.28 -2.00 12.59
CA ASP A 48 8.42 -1.04 11.91
C ASP A 48 7.88 -1.61 10.60
N ILE A 49 6.81 -1.00 10.14
CA ILE A 49 6.23 -1.31 8.83
C ILE A 49 6.67 -0.19 7.89
N ASP A 50 7.53 -0.53 6.93
CA ASP A 50 8.10 0.44 5.99
C ASP A 50 7.29 0.45 4.70
N LEU A 51 6.75 1.61 4.36
CA LEU A 51 5.86 1.78 3.21
C LEU A 51 6.40 2.83 2.25
N ALA A 52 6.47 2.49 0.97
CA ALA A 52 6.74 3.43 -0.10
C ALA A 52 5.41 3.75 -0.79
N VAL A 53 5.07 5.02 -0.85
CA VAL A 53 3.75 5.48 -1.29
C VAL A 53 3.88 6.30 -2.56
N TYR A 54 3.11 5.92 -3.60
CA TYR A 54 3.17 6.53 -4.93
C TYR A 54 1.83 7.16 -5.28
N GLY A 55 1.87 8.39 -5.74
CA GLY A 55 0.69 9.06 -6.28
C GLY A 55 -0.41 9.35 -5.27
N CYS A 56 -0.05 9.59 -4.03
CA CYS A 56 -0.99 9.88 -2.96
C CYS A 56 -1.34 11.38 -2.95
N SER A 57 -2.62 11.70 -2.79
CA SER A 57 -3.05 13.10 -2.79
C SER A 57 -2.52 13.87 -1.58
N ASP A 58 -2.33 13.20 -0.44
CA ASP A 58 -1.81 13.84 0.76
C ASP A 58 -1.13 12.79 1.65
N VAL A 59 0.18 12.63 1.46
CA VAL A 59 0.95 11.61 2.18
C VAL A 59 0.97 11.88 3.69
N THR A 60 1.02 13.15 4.07
CA THR A 60 1.06 13.51 5.50
C THR A 60 -0.22 13.08 6.21
N GLU A 61 -1.38 13.37 5.61
CA GLU A 61 -2.66 12.98 6.19
C GLU A 61 -2.83 11.46 6.14
N PHE A 62 -2.39 10.82 5.07
CA PHE A 62 -2.38 9.36 4.98
C PHE A 62 -1.59 8.76 6.14
N TYR A 63 -0.39 9.28 6.38
CA TYR A 63 0.46 8.81 7.48
C TYR A 63 -0.25 8.98 8.83
N PHE A 64 -0.80 10.17 9.10
CA PHE A 64 -1.48 10.40 10.37
C PHE A 64 -2.69 9.49 10.54
N ASP A 65 -3.44 9.26 9.49
CA ASP A 65 -4.62 8.38 9.57
C ASP A 65 -4.20 6.95 9.92
N ILE A 66 -3.18 6.40 9.26
CA ILE A 66 -2.78 5.02 9.55
C ILE A 66 -2.16 4.90 10.94
N GLU A 67 -1.43 5.92 11.39
CA GLU A 67 -0.86 5.92 12.74
C GLU A 67 -1.95 5.90 13.80
N GLU A 68 -3.04 6.61 13.57
CA GLU A 68 -4.10 6.74 14.55
C GLU A 68 -5.15 5.64 14.48
N GLU A 69 -5.47 5.21 13.26
CA GLU A 69 -6.66 4.38 13.05
C GLU A 69 -6.35 2.90 12.84
N VAL A 70 -5.18 2.56 12.30
CA VAL A 70 -4.86 1.14 12.09
C VAL A 70 -4.61 0.48 13.44
N ASN A 71 -5.31 -0.65 13.66
CA ASN A 71 -5.29 -1.31 14.95
C ASN A 71 -4.00 -2.10 15.16
N THR A 72 -2.93 -1.40 15.52
CA THR A 72 -1.63 -2.02 15.80
C THR A 72 -0.80 -1.11 16.70
N LEU A 73 0.12 -1.71 17.45
CA LEU A 73 1.11 -0.96 18.23
C LEU A 73 2.40 -0.74 17.44
N LEU A 74 2.47 -1.27 16.22
CA LEU A 74 3.65 -1.10 15.38
C LEU A 74 3.68 0.32 14.82
N MET A 75 4.89 0.81 14.58
CA MET A 75 5.10 2.13 13.98
C MET A 75 5.14 1.99 12.47
N PHE A 76 4.77 3.06 11.77
CA PHE A 76 4.86 3.12 10.32
C PHE A 76 5.94 4.09 9.91
N ASP A 77 6.74 3.68 8.93
CA ASP A 77 7.74 4.55 8.31
C ASP A 77 7.31 4.74 6.85
N VAL A 78 6.83 5.92 6.52
CA VAL A 78 6.21 6.20 5.21
C VAL A 78 7.11 7.10 4.38
N ILE A 79 7.45 6.64 3.19
CA ILE A 79 8.26 7.38 2.23
C ILE A 79 7.37 7.86 1.09
N ASP A 80 7.39 9.17 0.85
CA ASP A 80 6.68 9.77 -0.29
C ASP A 80 7.54 9.60 -1.54
N MET A 81 7.17 8.67 -2.39
CA MET A 81 7.97 8.34 -3.57
C MET A 81 7.86 9.37 -4.70
N ASP A 82 6.96 10.34 -4.56
CA ASP A 82 6.84 11.42 -5.53
C ASP A 82 7.80 12.57 -5.24
N LYS A 83 8.49 12.53 -4.11
CA LYS A 83 9.51 13.53 -3.78
C LYS A 83 10.75 13.34 -4.64
N LYS A 84 11.43 14.44 -4.94
CA LYS A 84 12.57 14.43 -5.85
C LYS A 84 13.86 13.89 -5.25
N ASN A 85 13.97 13.86 -3.92
CA ASN A 85 15.23 13.58 -3.24
C ASN A 85 15.31 12.18 -2.63
N ILE A 86 14.76 11.19 -3.32
CA ILE A 86 14.87 9.81 -2.88
C ILE A 86 16.27 9.31 -3.25
N SER A 87 17.00 8.78 -2.27
CA SER A 87 18.36 8.30 -2.51
C SER A 87 18.35 7.10 -3.44
N LYS A 88 19.45 6.95 -4.19
CA LYS A 88 19.60 5.83 -5.11
C LYS A 88 19.56 4.50 -4.37
N ASP A 89 20.20 4.45 -3.20
CA ASP A 89 20.24 3.23 -2.40
C ASP A 89 18.84 2.81 -1.94
N LEU A 90 18.03 3.78 -1.53
CA LEU A 90 16.66 3.50 -1.11
C LEU A 90 15.81 3.02 -2.27
N LEU A 91 15.95 3.66 -3.44
CA LEU A 91 15.25 3.21 -4.64
C LEU A 91 15.59 1.77 -4.99
N GLN A 92 16.87 1.41 -4.91
CA GLN A 92 17.32 0.05 -5.19
C GLN A 92 16.76 -0.95 -4.18
N GLU A 93 16.73 -0.58 -2.91
CA GLU A 93 16.19 -1.44 -1.87
C GLU A 93 14.70 -1.72 -2.12
N ILE A 94 13.94 -0.68 -2.44
CA ILE A 94 12.50 -0.80 -2.69
C ILE A 94 12.26 -1.68 -3.92
N GLU A 95 13.03 -1.48 -4.99
CA GLU A 95 12.89 -2.29 -6.20
C GLU A 95 13.22 -3.76 -5.94
N ARG A 96 14.28 -4.01 -5.18
CA ARG A 96 14.73 -5.37 -4.91
C ARG A 96 13.78 -6.13 -3.99
N ASP A 97 13.34 -5.49 -2.91
CA ASP A 97 12.62 -6.16 -1.83
C ASP A 97 11.13 -5.83 -1.78
N GLY A 98 10.68 -4.83 -2.54
CA GLY A 98 9.33 -4.30 -2.44
C GLY A 98 8.24 -5.31 -2.76
N ILE A 99 7.17 -5.23 -1.96
CA ILE A 99 5.97 -6.05 -2.15
C ILE A 99 4.79 -5.11 -2.27
N ILE A 100 4.08 -5.18 -3.38
CA ILE A 100 2.93 -4.32 -3.63
C ILE A 100 1.78 -4.79 -2.75
N ILE A 101 1.37 -3.96 -1.79
CA ILE A 101 0.23 -4.28 -0.92
C ILE A 101 -1.04 -3.54 -1.32
N TYR A 102 -0.93 -2.58 -2.22
CA TYR A 102 -2.08 -1.87 -2.77
C TYR A 102 -1.73 -1.30 -4.12
N GLU A 103 -2.64 -1.43 -5.05
CA GLU A 103 -2.50 -0.83 -6.38
C GLU A 103 -3.87 -0.40 -6.88
N GLU A 104 -3.95 0.82 -7.37
CA GLU A 104 -5.21 1.43 -7.79
C GLU A 104 -5.98 0.59 -8.81
N SER A 105 -5.27 -0.04 -9.74
CA SER A 105 -5.88 -0.83 -10.78
C SER A 105 -6.67 -2.03 -10.24
N TRP A 106 -6.29 -2.53 -9.05
CA TRP A 106 -7.02 -3.64 -8.43
C TRP A 106 -8.43 -3.22 -8.05
N ASN A 107 -8.56 -2.03 -7.45
CA ASN A 107 -9.86 -1.49 -7.05
C ASN A 107 -10.73 -1.16 -8.27
N TYR A 108 -10.12 -0.54 -9.26
CA TYR A 108 -10.82 -0.20 -10.47
C TYR A 108 -11.42 -1.45 -11.12
N ARG A 109 -10.65 -2.53 -11.14
CA ARG A 109 -11.10 -3.77 -11.73
C ARG A 109 -12.29 -4.35 -10.99
N GLU A 110 -12.26 -4.32 -9.67
CA GLU A 110 -13.36 -4.79 -8.85
C GLU A 110 -14.62 -3.97 -9.11
N ASP A 111 -14.48 -2.66 -9.13
CA ASP A 111 -15.60 -1.76 -9.34
C ASP A 111 -16.21 -1.93 -10.73
N SER A 112 -15.38 -2.11 -11.74
CA SER A 112 -15.87 -2.21 -13.11
C SER A 112 -16.66 -3.49 -13.37
N PHE A 113 -16.42 -4.53 -12.62
CA PHE A 113 -17.21 -5.75 -12.76
C PHE A 113 -18.55 -5.66 -12.10
N MET A 114 -18.75 -4.69 -11.33
CA MET A 114 -20.01 -4.48 -10.67
C MET A 114 -20.95 -3.64 -11.50
N GLY A 115 -20.44 -3.11 -12.51
CA GLY A 115 -21.29 -2.34 -13.27
C GLY A 115 -21.14 -2.41 -14.73
N LYS A 116 -20.62 -2.75 -14.91
CA LYS A 116 -20.31 -2.71 -15.56
C LYS A 116 -20.34 -2.48 -16.06
N GLU A 117 -20.39 -2.76 -15.93
CA GLU A 117 -20.21 -2.82 -16.06
C GLU A 117 -20.39 -1.98 -16.28
N LEU A 118 -20.75 -1.76 -16.41
CA LEU A 118 -20.75 -1.25 -16.36
C LEU A 118 -20.66 -0.37 -16.75
N GLN A 119 -20.37 -0.33 -17.00
CA GLN A 119 -20.10 0.20 -17.03
C GLN A 119 -19.95 0.64 -17.46
N ILE A 120 -20.27 0.39 -17.71
CA ILE A 120 -20.08 0.38 -17.83
C ILE A 120 -20.50 1.04 -18.15
N ARG A 121 -21.02 1.00 -18.21
CA ARG A 121 -21.35 1.19 -18.10
C ARG A 121 -21.48 2.04 -18.20
N ASN A 122 -21.95 1.99 -18.81
CA ASN A 122 -22.20 2.30 -18.59
C ASN A 122 -22.27 2.80 -18.98
N SER A 123 -21.91 3.29 -19.01
CA SER A 123 -21.88 3.16 -18.86
C SER A 123 -22.18 3.35 -19.32
N THR A 124 -22.37 3.44 -19.52
CA THR A 124 -22.52 3.02 -19.35
C THR A 124 -22.68 3.13 -19.55
N VAL A 125 -22.83 3.33 -19.75
CA VAL A 125 -22.83 2.84 -19.30
C VAL A 125 -22.75 3.01 -19.35
N ASP A 126 -22.80 3.22 -19.50
CA ASP A 126 -22.58 2.90 -19.00
C ASP A 126 -22.52 2.99 -19.09
#